data_57bc3181731d6ed0c9ba653d7dbc1c6a
#
_entry.id   57bc3181731d6ed0c9ba653d7dbc1c6a
#
_cell.length_a   1.000
_cell.length_b   1.000
_cell.length_c   1.000
_cell.angle_alpha   90.00
_cell.angle_beta   90.00
_cell.angle_gamma   90.00
#
_symmetry.space_group_name_H-M   'P 1'
#
loop_
_entity.id
_entity.type
_entity.pdbx_description
1 polymer ?
#
loop_
_entity_poly.entity_id
_entity_poly.type
_entity_poly.pdbx_seq_one_letter_code
_entity_poly.pdbx_strand_id
1 'polypeptide(L)'
;MFLLTMITAKSQTLAERVNAKNATLIDVRTPEEFAKGTAEGAINIPLEEIGTRWQELRGKENVVLFCRRGIRAGKAQDILKKHNITAVNGKTVEHIKSLQKVNLADKLTFRNDKQTTYFVKDGQNVRQVAIALGEGAVLKKHTTNIPATLIMVKGTVRFLINGEEVVLKDLDTYQIPVDVEHEVIGVEKENIFIVTKGN
;
A
#
# COMPACT_ATOMS: atom_id res chain seq x y z
N MET A 1 40.57 26.72 13.51
CA MET A 1 39.75 25.98 14.48
C MET A 1 38.50 25.51 13.74
N PHE A 2 38.53 24.29 13.16
CA PHE A 2 37.41 23.74 12.41
C PHE A 2 36.43 23.15 13.42
N LEU A 3 35.25 23.73 13.50
CA LEU A 3 34.15 23.18 14.30
C LEU A 3 33.55 21.98 13.55
N LEU A 4 33.92 20.76 13.93
CA LEU A 4 33.34 19.52 13.41
C LEU A 4 31.93 19.38 14.01
N THR A 5 30.91 19.83 13.30
CA THR A 5 29.52 19.57 13.68
C THR A 5 29.26 18.06 13.52
N MET A 6 29.27 17.33 14.64
CA MET A 6 28.79 15.96 14.68
C MET A 6 27.29 15.97 14.36
N ILE A 7 26.96 15.62 13.11
CA ILE A 7 25.59 15.27 12.73
C ILE A 7 25.33 13.91 13.39
N THR A 8 24.65 13.90 14.52
CA THR A 8 24.14 12.67 15.12
C THR A 8 23.09 12.08 14.18
N ALA A 9 23.46 11.05 13.43
CA ALA A 9 22.51 10.31 12.61
C ALA A 9 21.39 9.80 13.51
N LYS A 10 20.19 10.38 13.37
CA LYS A 10 19.00 9.94 14.10
C LYS A 10 18.72 8.47 13.71
N SER A 11 18.66 7.60 14.68
CA SER A 11 18.31 6.18 14.45
C SER A 11 16.96 6.08 13.74
N GLN A 12 16.89 5.36 12.62
CA GLN A 12 15.65 5.12 11.91
C GLN A 12 14.62 4.42 12.79
N THR A 13 13.41 4.95 12.82
CA THR A 13 12.26 4.30 13.46
C THR A 13 11.86 3.03 12.71
N LEU A 14 11.11 2.15 13.36
CA LEU A 14 10.59 0.94 12.70
C LEU A 14 9.67 1.31 11.52
N ALA A 15 8.84 2.35 11.66
CA ALA A 15 7.98 2.82 10.58
C ALA A 15 8.77 3.31 9.35
N GLU A 16 9.85 4.05 9.57
CA GLU A 16 10.75 4.48 8.48
C GLU A 16 11.40 3.28 7.79
N ARG A 17 11.83 2.26 8.54
CA ARG A 17 12.41 1.03 7.99
C ARG A 17 11.41 0.23 7.16
N VAL A 18 10.19 0.05 7.68
CA VAL A 18 9.11 -0.71 7.01
C VAL A 18 8.71 -0.06 5.68
N ASN A 19 8.77 1.27 5.61
CA ASN A 19 8.37 2.03 4.42
C ASN A 19 9.54 2.49 3.54
N ALA A 20 10.77 2.08 3.83
CA ALA A 20 11.92 2.38 2.99
C ALA A 20 11.81 1.64 1.65
N LYS A 21 12.26 2.25 0.55
CA LYS A 21 12.28 1.60 -0.79
C LYS A 21 13.07 0.30 -0.81
N ASN A 22 14.11 0.19 0.04
CA ASN A 22 14.96 -0.99 0.21
C ASN A 22 14.56 -1.84 1.43
N ALA A 23 13.33 -1.70 1.94
CA ALA A 23 12.84 -2.53 3.02
C ALA A 23 12.83 -4.00 2.63
N THR A 24 13.33 -4.87 3.53
CA THR A 24 13.26 -6.31 3.40
C THR A 24 12.46 -6.86 4.56
N LEU A 25 11.18 -7.15 4.31
CA LEU A 25 10.23 -7.63 5.32
C LEU A 25 10.23 -9.16 5.34
N ILE A 26 10.58 -9.76 6.46
CA ILE A 26 10.70 -11.22 6.60
C ILE A 26 9.72 -11.72 7.64
N ASP A 27 8.76 -12.52 7.21
CA ASP A 27 7.85 -13.25 8.08
C ASP A 27 8.51 -14.60 8.46
N VAL A 28 8.84 -14.73 9.74
CA VAL A 28 9.50 -15.96 10.25
C VAL A 28 8.50 -16.97 10.82
N ARG A 29 7.22 -16.86 10.44
CA ARG A 29 6.20 -17.86 10.77
C ARG A 29 6.29 -19.05 9.81
N THR A 30 5.51 -20.11 10.12
CA THR A 30 5.42 -21.25 9.21
C THR A 30 4.75 -20.87 7.86
N PRO A 31 4.98 -21.66 6.78
CA PRO A 31 4.33 -21.41 5.49
C PRO A 31 2.79 -21.36 5.59
N GLU A 32 2.19 -22.19 6.43
CA GLU A 32 0.74 -22.24 6.64
C GLU A 32 0.21 -20.99 7.35
N GLU A 33 0.98 -20.43 8.29
CA GLU A 33 0.65 -19.15 8.94
C GLU A 33 0.80 -17.99 7.95
N PHE A 34 1.84 -18.02 7.11
CA PHE A 34 2.09 -17.02 6.07
C PHE A 34 0.97 -17.01 5.01
N ALA A 35 0.55 -18.19 4.54
CA ALA A 35 -0.52 -18.35 3.54
C ALA A 35 -1.88 -17.80 4.01
N LYS A 36 -2.13 -17.76 5.33
CA LYS A 36 -3.33 -17.16 5.93
C LYS A 36 -3.32 -15.62 5.92
N GLY A 37 -2.24 -15.02 5.44
CA GLY A 37 -2.06 -13.57 5.31
C GLY A 37 -0.88 -13.04 6.10
N THR A 38 -0.16 -12.10 5.48
CA THR A 38 1.05 -11.46 6.02
C THR A 38 1.05 -9.97 5.70
N ALA A 39 2.13 -9.26 6.04
CA ALA A 39 2.37 -7.87 5.64
C ALA A 39 2.68 -7.80 4.13
N GLU A 40 2.25 -6.74 3.47
CA GLU A 40 2.46 -6.57 2.03
C GLU A 40 3.96 -6.55 1.68
N GLY A 41 4.35 -7.28 0.63
CA GLY A 41 5.74 -7.37 0.19
C GLY A 41 6.66 -8.22 1.07
N ALA A 42 6.12 -8.93 2.07
CA ALA A 42 6.91 -9.79 2.92
C ALA A 42 7.29 -11.10 2.23
N ILE A 43 8.49 -11.57 2.55
CA ILE A 43 9.02 -12.89 2.15
C ILE A 43 8.91 -13.83 3.34
N ASN A 44 8.53 -15.08 3.11
CA ASN A 44 8.53 -16.10 4.16
C ASN A 44 9.89 -16.80 4.23
N ILE A 45 10.55 -16.69 5.37
CA ILE A 45 11.71 -17.49 5.76
C ILE A 45 11.43 -17.98 7.18
N PRO A 46 10.86 -19.19 7.35
CA PRO A 46 10.57 -19.74 8.66
C PRO A 46 11.79 -19.72 9.61
N LEU A 47 11.53 -19.57 10.92
CA LEU A 47 12.61 -19.53 11.92
C LEU A 47 13.54 -20.72 11.80
N GLU A 48 13.01 -21.89 11.52
CA GLU A 48 13.73 -23.16 11.37
C GLU A 48 14.70 -23.14 10.18
N GLU A 49 14.40 -22.33 9.15
CA GLU A 49 15.17 -22.23 7.93
C GLU A 49 16.15 -21.03 7.93
N ILE A 50 15.95 -20.04 8.81
CA ILE A 50 16.75 -18.79 8.79
C ILE A 50 18.26 -19.06 8.92
N GLY A 51 18.64 -20.11 9.67
CA GLY A 51 20.03 -20.51 9.87
C GLY A 51 20.72 -21.10 8.64
N THR A 52 19.95 -21.60 7.68
CA THR A 52 20.46 -22.16 6.42
C THR A 52 20.22 -21.21 5.23
N ARG A 53 19.24 -20.31 5.34
CA ARG A 53 18.86 -19.37 4.26
C ARG A 53 19.32 -17.92 4.50
N TRP A 54 20.15 -17.68 5.50
CA TRP A 54 20.66 -16.33 5.82
C TRP A 54 21.38 -15.66 4.62
N GLN A 55 21.95 -16.46 3.70
CA GLN A 55 22.66 -15.97 2.52
C GLN A 55 21.74 -15.13 1.63
N GLU A 56 20.42 -15.40 1.59
CA GLU A 56 19.43 -14.64 0.83
C GLU A 56 19.30 -13.19 1.33
N LEU A 57 19.73 -12.95 2.58
CA LEU A 57 19.68 -11.64 3.24
C LEU A 57 21.03 -10.91 3.22
N ARG A 58 22.07 -11.52 2.64
CA ARG A 58 23.39 -10.88 2.54
C ARG A 58 23.30 -9.62 1.67
N GLY A 59 23.81 -8.50 2.21
CA GLY A 59 23.78 -7.21 1.52
C GLY A 59 22.40 -6.54 1.49
N LYS A 60 21.37 -7.16 2.07
CA LYS A 60 20.07 -6.50 2.24
C LYS A 60 20.16 -5.48 3.37
N GLU A 61 19.56 -4.32 3.09
CA GLU A 61 19.39 -3.26 4.07
C GLU A 61 17.96 -3.31 4.65
N ASN A 62 17.76 -2.60 5.77
CA ASN A 62 16.44 -2.48 6.40
C ASN A 62 15.70 -3.82 6.56
N VAL A 63 16.43 -4.88 6.99
CA VAL A 63 15.82 -6.18 7.28
C VAL A 63 14.97 -6.09 8.53
N VAL A 64 13.66 -6.34 8.38
CA VAL A 64 12.68 -6.34 9.46
C VAL A 64 12.08 -7.73 9.59
N LEU A 65 12.28 -8.36 10.74
CA LEU A 65 11.79 -9.71 11.06
C LEU A 65 10.50 -9.59 11.88
N PHE A 66 9.50 -10.37 11.60
CA PHE A 66 8.27 -10.39 12.40
C PHE A 66 7.62 -11.77 12.41
N CYS A 67 6.72 -11.99 13.37
CA CYS A 67 5.99 -13.23 13.52
C CYS A 67 4.62 -12.98 14.20
N ARG A 68 4.10 -13.97 14.97
CA ARG A 68 2.83 -13.80 15.67
C ARG A 68 2.95 -12.97 16.96
N ARG A 69 4.07 -13.09 17.74
CA ARG A 69 4.24 -12.44 19.03
C ARG A 69 5.63 -11.79 19.24
N GLY A 70 6.45 -11.70 18.19
CA GLY A 70 7.81 -11.14 18.26
C GLY A 70 8.88 -12.10 18.76
N ILE A 71 8.54 -13.23 19.41
CA ILE A 71 9.51 -14.15 20.02
C ILE A 71 10.35 -14.85 18.95
N ARG A 72 9.73 -15.44 17.93
CA ARG A 72 10.44 -16.08 16.79
C ARG A 72 11.29 -15.06 16.04
N ALA A 73 10.78 -13.84 15.85
CA ALA A 73 11.52 -12.75 15.24
C ALA A 73 12.78 -12.36 16.03
N GLY A 74 12.72 -12.35 17.37
CA GLY A 74 13.89 -12.13 18.22
C GLY A 74 14.93 -13.22 18.05
N LYS A 75 14.52 -14.50 18.07
CA LYS A 75 15.44 -15.64 17.84
C LYS A 75 16.09 -15.58 16.44
N ALA A 76 15.30 -15.24 15.41
CA ALA A 76 15.81 -15.06 14.05
C ALA A 76 16.84 -13.90 13.97
N GLN A 77 16.58 -12.80 14.69
CA GLN A 77 17.52 -11.69 14.81
C GLN A 77 18.86 -12.12 15.40
N ASP A 78 18.84 -12.93 16.48
CA ASP A 78 20.04 -13.45 17.11
C ASP A 78 20.84 -14.40 16.18
N ILE A 79 20.14 -15.20 15.38
CA ILE A 79 20.78 -16.05 14.37
C ILE A 79 21.46 -15.19 13.29
N LEU A 80 20.74 -14.21 12.71
CA LEU A 80 21.28 -13.35 11.66
C LEU A 80 22.46 -12.50 12.13
N LYS A 81 22.44 -12.07 13.40
CA LYS A 81 23.56 -11.35 14.01
C LYS A 81 24.87 -12.16 13.99
N LYS A 82 24.81 -13.50 14.16
CA LYS A 82 26.00 -14.38 14.07
C LYS A 82 26.58 -14.42 12.66
N HIS A 83 25.80 -14.08 11.65
CA HIS A 83 26.20 -13.98 10.25
C HIS A 83 26.50 -12.54 9.80
N ASN A 84 26.65 -11.60 10.74
CA ASN A 84 26.89 -10.17 10.49
C ASN A 84 25.76 -9.49 9.67
N ILE A 85 24.52 -9.97 9.78
CA ILE A 85 23.35 -9.35 9.16
C ILE A 85 22.60 -8.55 10.24
N THR A 86 22.48 -7.24 9.99
CA THR A 86 21.72 -6.35 10.86
C THR A 86 20.24 -6.45 10.50
N ALA A 87 19.44 -6.92 11.47
CA ALA A 87 17.99 -7.01 11.34
C ALA A 87 17.31 -6.40 12.57
N VAL A 88 16.07 -5.96 12.42
CA VAL A 88 15.25 -5.38 13.50
C VAL A 88 14.05 -6.28 13.77
N ASN A 89 13.76 -6.52 15.05
CA ASN A 89 12.54 -7.22 15.45
C ASN A 89 11.31 -6.28 15.33
N GLY A 90 10.52 -6.49 14.31
CA GLY A 90 9.27 -5.76 13.99
C GLY A 90 8.06 -6.25 14.79
N LYS A 91 8.23 -7.20 15.70
CA LYS A 91 7.21 -7.78 16.60
C LYS A 91 6.18 -8.64 15.85
N THR A 92 4.98 -8.10 15.57
CA THR A 92 3.85 -8.89 15.02
C THR A 92 3.53 -8.51 13.58
N VAL A 93 2.87 -9.42 12.85
CA VAL A 93 2.33 -9.14 11.51
C VAL A 93 1.42 -7.93 11.53
N GLU A 94 0.52 -7.87 12.51
CA GLU A 94 -0.45 -6.77 12.66
C GLU A 94 0.26 -5.44 12.93
N HIS A 95 1.33 -5.49 13.73
CA HIS A 95 2.14 -4.28 13.98
C HIS A 95 2.81 -3.79 12.70
N ILE A 96 3.42 -4.69 11.90
CA ILE A 96 4.00 -4.30 10.61
C ILE A 96 2.93 -3.75 9.67
N LYS A 97 1.78 -4.41 9.52
CA LYS A 97 0.66 -3.90 8.72
C LYS A 97 0.21 -2.52 9.14
N SER A 98 0.16 -2.24 10.44
CA SER A 98 -0.24 -0.92 10.96
C SER A 98 0.76 0.20 10.67
N LEU A 99 2.02 -0.15 10.39
CA LEU A 99 3.08 0.80 10.04
C LEU A 99 3.21 1.02 8.53
N GLN A 100 2.72 0.08 7.71
CA GLN A 100 2.80 0.19 6.25
C GLN A 100 1.89 1.30 5.74
N LYS A 101 2.42 2.14 4.87
CA LYS A 101 1.68 3.10 4.07
C LYS A 101 1.70 2.66 2.61
N VAL A 102 0.63 2.96 1.90
CA VAL A 102 0.52 2.78 0.45
C VAL A 102 0.50 4.14 -0.20
N ASN A 103 1.38 4.35 -1.18
CA ASN A 103 1.26 5.48 -2.09
C ASN A 103 0.46 5.02 -3.31
N LEU A 104 -0.68 5.64 -3.56
CA LEU A 104 -1.56 5.25 -4.67
C LEU A 104 -0.87 5.43 -6.03
N ALA A 105 0.03 6.39 -6.17
CA ALA A 105 0.79 6.58 -7.40
C ALA A 105 1.71 5.39 -7.73
N ASP A 106 2.18 4.65 -6.71
CA ASP A 106 3.00 3.45 -6.92
C ASP A 106 2.15 2.21 -7.28
N LYS A 107 0.81 2.28 -7.11
CA LYS A 107 -0.14 1.18 -7.32
C LYS A 107 -0.98 1.33 -8.58
N LEU A 108 -1.00 2.51 -9.14
CA LEU A 108 -1.83 2.86 -10.28
C LEU A 108 -0.97 3.19 -11.49
N THR A 109 -1.51 2.92 -12.68
CA THR A 109 -0.88 3.28 -13.96
C THR A 109 -1.87 4.12 -14.74
N PHE A 110 -1.43 5.25 -15.28
CA PHE A 110 -2.26 6.12 -16.10
C PHE A 110 -2.28 5.62 -17.54
N ARG A 111 -3.44 5.20 -18.00
CA ARG A 111 -3.68 4.69 -19.35
C ARG A 111 -4.76 5.50 -20.03
N ASN A 112 -4.61 5.75 -21.34
CA ASN A 112 -5.57 6.52 -22.12
C ASN A 112 -6.69 5.64 -22.71
N ASP A 113 -6.51 4.31 -22.69
CA ASP A 113 -7.44 3.34 -23.26
C ASP A 113 -8.38 2.70 -22.22
N LYS A 114 -8.03 2.76 -20.94
CA LYS A 114 -8.83 2.17 -19.86
C LYS A 114 -8.41 2.66 -18.48
N GLN A 115 -9.30 2.46 -17.50
CA GLN A 115 -8.98 2.67 -16.08
C GLN A 115 -8.00 1.64 -15.53
N THR A 116 -7.27 2.01 -14.50
CA THR A 116 -6.59 1.09 -13.58
C THR A 116 -7.14 1.28 -12.17
N THR A 117 -7.13 0.23 -11.36
CA THR A 117 -7.76 0.23 -10.05
C THR A 117 -6.85 -0.39 -8.99
N TYR A 118 -6.98 0.11 -7.77
CA TYR A 118 -6.35 -0.47 -6.58
C TYR A 118 -7.37 -0.49 -5.42
N PHE A 119 -7.56 -1.66 -4.79
CA PHE A 119 -8.44 -1.78 -3.63
C PHE A 119 -7.72 -1.24 -2.40
N VAL A 120 -8.10 -0.03 -1.97
CA VAL A 120 -7.59 0.59 -0.73
C VAL A 120 -8.13 -0.16 0.49
N LYS A 121 -9.41 -0.56 0.41
CA LYS A 121 -10.06 -1.41 1.40
C LYS A 121 -11.09 -2.31 0.70
N ASP A 122 -11.00 -3.59 0.95
CA ASP A 122 -12.00 -4.57 0.49
C ASP A 122 -12.55 -5.31 1.73
N GLY A 123 -13.65 -4.82 2.27
CA GLY A 123 -14.31 -5.33 3.47
C GLY A 123 -15.80 -5.49 3.27
N GLN A 124 -16.45 -6.25 4.17
CA GLN A 124 -17.88 -6.55 4.08
C GLN A 124 -18.76 -5.29 4.18
N ASN A 125 -18.40 -4.34 5.04
CA ASN A 125 -19.22 -3.15 5.31
C ASN A 125 -18.76 -1.91 4.53
N VAL A 126 -17.50 -1.86 4.11
CA VAL A 126 -16.94 -0.72 3.37
C VAL A 126 -15.97 -1.24 2.32
N ARG A 127 -16.17 -0.81 1.09
CA ARG A 127 -15.21 -1.00 -0.01
C ARG A 127 -14.71 0.36 -0.48
N GLN A 128 -13.40 0.49 -0.61
CA GLN A 128 -12.74 1.67 -1.16
C GLN A 128 -11.85 1.25 -2.33
N VAL A 129 -12.08 1.87 -3.49
CA VAL A 129 -11.32 1.61 -4.71
C VAL A 129 -10.72 2.93 -5.18
N ALA A 130 -9.41 2.98 -5.30
CA ALA A 130 -8.73 4.04 -6.02
C ALA A 130 -8.74 3.71 -7.52
N ILE A 131 -9.09 4.69 -8.34
CA ILE A 131 -9.21 4.55 -9.79
C ILE A 131 -8.32 5.61 -10.43
N ALA A 132 -7.51 5.20 -11.41
CA ALA A 132 -6.72 6.11 -12.23
C ALA A 132 -7.17 6.07 -13.68
N LEU A 133 -7.23 7.25 -14.28
CA LEU A 133 -7.51 7.48 -15.69
C LEU A 133 -6.40 8.35 -16.30
N GLY A 134 -5.91 8.00 -17.49
CA GLY A 134 -5.15 8.93 -18.33
C GLY A 134 -6.06 9.90 -19.07
N GLU A 135 -5.48 10.77 -19.86
CA GLU A 135 -6.22 11.73 -20.68
C GLU A 135 -7.13 11.01 -21.71
N GLY A 136 -8.41 11.34 -21.71
CA GLY A 136 -9.42 10.73 -22.57
C GLY A 136 -9.85 9.31 -22.17
N ALA A 137 -9.23 8.70 -21.17
CA ALA A 137 -9.64 7.39 -20.68
C ALA A 137 -11.04 7.45 -20.07
N VAL A 138 -11.83 6.40 -20.31
CA VAL A 138 -13.23 6.33 -19.92
C VAL A 138 -13.47 5.17 -18.96
N LEU A 139 -14.01 5.49 -17.79
CA LEU A 139 -14.71 4.52 -16.96
C LEU A 139 -16.14 4.44 -17.50
N LYS A 140 -16.39 3.39 -18.30
CA LYS A 140 -17.62 3.24 -19.09
C LYS A 140 -18.88 3.30 -18.25
N LYS A 141 -19.97 3.63 -18.88
CA LYS A 141 -21.32 3.70 -18.30
C LYS A 141 -21.65 2.50 -17.43
N HIS A 142 -22.06 2.78 -16.21
CA HIS A 142 -22.45 1.79 -15.21
C HIS A 142 -23.34 2.44 -14.14
N THR A 143 -23.93 1.61 -13.29
CA THR A 143 -24.70 2.04 -12.13
C THR A 143 -24.04 1.54 -10.83
N THR A 144 -24.46 2.08 -9.71
CA THR A 144 -24.17 1.51 -8.38
C THR A 144 -25.48 1.22 -7.65
N ASN A 145 -25.59 0.04 -7.05
CA ASN A 145 -26.78 -0.39 -6.31
C ASN A 145 -26.75 -0.01 -4.82
N ILE A 146 -25.69 0.64 -4.37
CA ILE A 146 -25.51 1.16 -3.00
C ILE A 146 -24.95 2.57 -3.08
N PRO A 147 -25.21 3.43 -2.06
CA PRO A 147 -24.65 4.78 -2.04
C PRO A 147 -23.13 4.78 -2.16
N ALA A 148 -22.61 5.66 -2.95
CA ALA A 148 -21.18 5.79 -3.16
C ALA A 148 -20.74 7.25 -3.12
N THR A 149 -19.55 7.49 -2.56
CA THR A 149 -18.91 8.80 -2.54
C THR A 149 -17.65 8.75 -3.37
N LEU A 150 -17.52 9.63 -4.33
CA LEU A 150 -16.29 9.89 -5.07
C LEU A 150 -15.55 11.05 -4.42
N ILE A 151 -14.23 10.89 -4.24
CA ILE A 151 -13.33 11.95 -3.76
C ILE A 151 -12.19 12.05 -4.76
N MET A 152 -12.02 13.23 -5.37
CA MET A 152 -10.88 13.51 -6.22
C MET A 152 -9.61 13.64 -5.39
N VAL A 153 -8.56 12.95 -5.82
CA VAL A 153 -7.22 12.99 -5.19
C VAL A 153 -6.26 13.82 -6.03
N LYS A 154 -6.34 13.67 -7.37
CA LYS A 154 -5.47 14.37 -8.32
C LYS A 154 -6.13 14.48 -9.68
N GLY A 155 -5.94 15.63 -10.31
CA GLY A 155 -6.36 15.88 -11.68
C GLY A 155 -7.82 16.31 -11.82
N THR A 156 -8.36 16.15 -13.00
CA THR A 156 -9.72 16.59 -13.36
C THR A 156 -10.44 15.48 -14.09
N VAL A 157 -11.70 15.23 -13.73
CA VAL A 157 -12.57 14.31 -14.47
C VAL A 157 -13.86 14.99 -14.85
N ARG A 158 -14.45 14.54 -15.96
CA ARG A 158 -15.82 14.85 -16.38
C ARG A 158 -16.71 13.70 -15.95
N PHE A 159 -17.65 13.97 -15.07
CA PHE A 159 -18.63 13.00 -14.59
C PHE A 159 -19.96 13.24 -15.33
N LEU A 160 -20.31 12.30 -16.21
CA LEU A 160 -21.52 12.40 -17.04
C LEU A 160 -22.65 11.61 -16.38
N ILE A 161 -23.77 12.26 -16.11
CA ILE A 161 -24.94 11.67 -15.45
C ILE A 161 -26.23 12.37 -15.92
N ASN A 162 -27.26 11.59 -16.27
CA ASN A 162 -28.56 12.11 -16.71
C ASN A 162 -28.49 13.14 -17.86
N GLY A 163 -27.51 13.00 -18.76
CA GLY A 163 -27.30 13.95 -19.86
C GLY A 163 -26.57 15.23 -19.46
N GLU A 164 -26.23 15.40 -18.19
CA GLU A 164 -25.50 16.54 -17.66
C GLU A 164 -24.03 16.18 -17.42
N GLU A 165 -23.20 17.22 -17.33
CA GLU A 165 -21.76 17.09 -17.04
C GLU A 165 -21.41 17.81 -15.75
N VAL A 166 -20.78 17.09 -14.82
CA VAL A 166 -20.18 17.64 -13.60
C VAL A 166 -18.68 17.53 -13.72
N VAL A 167 -17.96 18.66 -13.70
CA VAL A 167 -16.49 18.69 -13.70
C VAL A 167 -15.99 18.62 -12.27
N LEU A 168 -15.23 17.57 -11.94
CA LEU A 168 -14.65 17.36 -10.61
C LEU A 168 -13.13 17.56 -10.68
N LYS A 169 -12.58 18.34 -9.76
CA LYS A 169 -11.15 18.67 -9.64
C LYS A 169 -10.59 18.21 -8.31
N ASP A 170 -9.30 18.40 -8.11
CA ASP A 170 -8.60 18.08 -6.86
C ASP A 170 -9.40 18.49 -5.63
N LEU A 171 -9.58 17.54 -4.72
CA LEU A 171 -10.30 17.68 -3.44
C LEU A 171 -11.83 17.80 -3.55
N ASP A 172 -12.40 17.83 -4.77
CA ASP A 172 -13.86 17.77 -4.91
C ASP A 172 -14.40 16.42 -4.43
N THR A 173 -15.58 16.45 -3.85
CA THR A 173 -16.34 15.26 -3.45
C THR A 173 -17.70 15.25 -4.13
N TYR A 174 -18.15 14.07 -4.55
CA TYR A 174 -19.43 13.89 -5.23
C TYR A 174 -20.17 12.66 -4.70
N GLN A 175 -21.45 12.84 -4.39
CA GLN A 175 -22.32 11.73 -4.00
C GLN A 175 -22.92 11.08 -5.23
N ILE A 176 -22.52 9.84 -5.52
CA ILE A 176 -23.03 9.10 -6.67
C ILE A 176 -24.39 8.51 -6.30
N PRO A 177 -25.48 8.90 -7.01
CA PRO A 177 -26.81 8.38 -6.72
C PRO A 177 -26.93 6.90 -7.09
N VAL A 178 -27.77 6.20 -6.32
CA VAL A 178 -28.06 4.78 -6.53
C VAL A 178 -28.89 4.59 -7.81
N ASP A 179 -28.57 3.54 -8.56
CA ASP A 179 -29.28 3.10 -9.77
C ASP A 179 -29.36 4.14 -10.92
N VAL A 180 -28.51 5.17 -10.87
CA VAL A 180 -28.38 6.15 -11.94
C VAL A 180 -27.14 5.83 -12.78
N GLU A 181 -27.35 5.68 -14.10
CA GLU A 181 -26.27 5.43 -15.05
C GLU A 181 -25.33 6.65 -15.14
N HIS A 182 -24.05 6.42 -15.05
CA HIS A 182 -23.03 7.45 -15.12
C HIS A 182 -21.73 6.93 -15.76
N GLU A 183 -20.95 7.88 -16.28
CA GLU A 183 -19.66 7.66 -16.94
C GLU A 183 -18.65 8.67 -16.42
N VAL A 184 -17.36 8.28 -16.36
CA VAL A 184 -16.29 9.19 -15.91
C VAL A 184 -15.18 9.23 -16.94
N ILE A 185 -14.76 10.43 -17.35
CA ILE A 185 -13.75 10.67 -18.38
C ILE A 185 -12.59 11.45 -17.76
N GLY A 186 -11.35 10.95 -17.89
CA GLY A 186 -10.14 11.65 -17.48
C GLY A 186 -9.85 12.84 -18.39
N VAL A 187 -9.56 14.00 -17.81
CA VAL A 187 -9.25 15.24 -18.55
C VAL A 187 -7.74 15.46 -18.64
N GLU A 188 -7.02 15.19 -17.58
CA GLU A 188 -5.58 15.38 -17.51
C GLU A 188 -4.82 14.08 -17.80
N LYS A 189 -3.48 14.17 -17.94
CA LYS A 189 -2.64 13.00 -18.13
C LYS A 189 -2.71 12.03 -16.94
N GLU A 190 -2.95 12.56 -15.75
CA GLU A 190 -3.00 11.82 -14.51
C GLU A 190 -4.21 12.24 -13.68
N ASN A 191 -5.21 11.38 -13.60
CA ASN A 191 -6.41 11.61 -12.80
C ASN A 191 -6.56 10.44 -11.81
N ILE A 192 -6.70 10.75 -10.52
CA ILE A 192 -6.92 9.77 -9.45
C ILE A 192 -8.12 10.20 -8.63
N PHE A 193 -9.05 9.29 -8.43
CA PHE A 193 -10.14 9.46 -7.49
C PHE A 193 -10.38 8.17 -6.69
N ILE A 194 -10.95 8.32 -5.51
CA ILE A 194 -11.34 7.19 -4.65
C ILE A 194 -12.86 7.13 -4.62
N VAL A 195 -13.40 5.93 -4.87
CA VAL A 195 -14.82 5.65 -4.67
C VAL A 195 -14.96 4.81 -3.40
N THR A 196 -15.72 5.33 -2.46
CA THR A 196 -16.10 4.62 -1.23
C THR A 196 -17.55 4.18 -1.36
N LYS A 197 -17.79 2.88 -1.18
CA LYS A 197 -19.11 2.25 -1.10
C LYS A 197 -19.26 1.64 0.28
N GLY A 198 -20.39 1.86 0.92
CA GLY A 198 -20.68 1.30 2.23
C GLY A 198 -22.17 1.34 2.53
N ASN A 199 -22.62 0.40 3.36
CA ASN A 199 -23.97 0.37 3.92
C ASN A 199 -24.02 1.20 5.19
#